data_64c79c14cb27a25b6771f172d1cd2441
#
_entry.id   64c79c14cb27a25b6771f172d1cd2441
#
_cell.length_a   1.000
_cell.length_b   1.000
_cell.length_c   1.000
_cell.angle_alpha   90.00
_cell.angle_beta   90.00
_cell.angle_gamma   90.00
#
_symmetry.space_group_name_H-M   'P 1'
#
loop_
_entity.id
_entity.type
_entity.pdbx_description
1 polymer ?
#
loop_
_entity_poly.entity_id
_entity_poly.type
_entity_poly.pdbx_seq_one_letter_code
_entity_poly.pdbx_strand_id
1 'polypeptide(L)'
;MSPILNLSGTPCRARLSIELAGRPLTLRLKSFKYLLALASARLLTRDVWIAKTDIEAGENQIKYLYQLRRELAQGGNNNDLIENDGNGHYRLTLPPQAIRFDLSHLLEHPDWDIRSLAERLTPVASGATAA
;
A
#
# COMPACT_ATOMS: atom_id res chain seq x y z
N MET A 1 -4.16 13.97 -13.99
CA MET A 1 -2.88 13.54 -13.41
C MET A 1 -3.15 12.82 -12.09
N SER A 2 -2.61 11.64 -11.95
CA SER A 2 -2.83 10.84 -10.72
C SER A 2 -1.95 11.34 -9.58
N PRO A 3 -2.46 11.38 -8.35
CA PRO A 3 -1.63 11.68 -7.19
C PRO A 3 -0.54 10.61 -7.03
N ILE A 4 0.62 11.01 -6.54
CA ILE A 4 1.70 10.08 -6.28
C ILE A 4 1.59 9.58 -4.85
N LEU A 5 1.63 8.26 -4.69
CA LEU A 5 1.67 7.60 -3.39
C LEU A 5 3.09 7.12 -3.14
N ASN A 6 3.71 7.62 -2.08
CA ASN A 6 5.05 7.20 -1.67
C ASN A 6 4.97 6.45 -0.35
N LEU A 7 5.29 5.16 -0.39
CA LEU A 7 5.27 4.29 0.77
C LEU A 7 6.64 4.32 1.45
N SER A 8 6.96 5.45 2.07
CA SER A 8 8.26 5.64 2.72
C SER A 8 8.46 4.68 3.89
N GLY A 9 7.42 4.41 4.66
CA GLY A 9 7.49 3.42 5.73
C GLY A 9 8.39 3.80 6.89
N THR A 10 8.70 5.09 7.06
CA THR A 10 9.53 5.53 8.17
C THR A 10 8.75 5.42 9.46
N PRO A 11 9.28 4.70 10.47
CA PRO A 11 8.59 4.59 11.75
C PRO A 11 8.40 5.93 12.42
N CYS A 12 7.20 6.15 12.93
CA CYS A 12 6.85 7.36 13.67
C CYS A 12 5.99 6.95 14.85
N ARG A 13 6.62 6.59 15.97
CA ARG A 13 5.97 5.99 17.13
C ARG A 13 5.33 4.66 16.72
N ALA A 14 4.04 4.48 16.94
CA ALA A 14 3.31 3.27 16.58
C ALA A 14 2.76 3.31 15.16
N ARG A 15 3.19 4.28 14.35
CA ARG A 15 2.69 4.48 13.00
C ARG A 15 3.82 4.47 12.00
N LEU A 16 3.48 4.39 10.72
CA LEU A 16 4.42 4.43 9.61
C LEU A 16 4.05 5.58 8.68
N SER A 17 5.05 6.31 8.21
CA SER A 17 4.81 7.47 7.37
C SER A 17 4.63 7.08 5.90
N ILE A 18 3.79 7.83 5.23
CA ILE A 18 3.64 7.80 3.78
C ILE A 18 3.49 9.23 3.28
N GLU A 19 3.57 9.42 1.97
CA GLU A 19 3.18 10.67 1.34
C GLU A 19 2.14 10.40 0.27
N LEU A 20 1.10 11.20 0.25
CA LEU A 20 0.05 11.11 -0.75
C LEU A 20 -0.19 12.49 -1.34
N ALA A 21 0.04 12.62 -2.65
CA ALA A 21 -0.10 13.90 -3.36
C ALA A 21 0.76 15.01 -2.72
N GLY A 22 1.96 14.65 -2.26
CA GLY A 22 2.89 15.57 -1.63
C GLY A 22 2.61 15.90 -0.18
N ARG A 23 1.59 15.28 0.41
CA ARG A 23 1.23 15.51 1.82
C ARG A 23 1.65 14.34 2.68
N PRO A 24 2.37 14.60 3.78
CA PRO A 24 2.76 13.52 4.70
C PRO A 24 1.57 13.04 5.50
N LEU A 25 1.47 11.73 5.65
CA LEU A 25 0.46 11.06 6.46
C LEU A 25 1.14 9.98 7.29
N THR A 26 0.50 9.61 8.40
CA THR A 26 0.94 8.44 9.15
C THR A 26 -0.21 7.44 9.22
N LEU A 27 0.12 6.18 9.03
CA LEU A 27 -0.84 5.08 9.09
C LEU A 27 -0.51 4.16 10.24
N ARG A 28 -1.54 3.54 10.80
CA ARG A 28 -1.33 2.44 11.74
C ARG A 28 -0.65 1.29 11.01
N LEU A 29 0.06 0.45 11.76
CA LEU A 29 0.79 -0.66 11.17
C LEU A 29 -0.11 -1.54 10.29
N LYS A 30 -1.27 -1.92 10.78
CA LYS A 30 -2.20 -2.78 10.03
C LYS A 30 -2.66 -2.08 8.74
N SER A 31 -2.99 -0.81 8.80
CA SER A 31 -3.38 -0.03 7.62
C SER A 31 -2.25 0.03 6.60
N PHE A 32 -1.03 0.26 7.06
CA PHE A 32 0.13 0.30 6.18
C PHE A 32 0.35 -1.06 5.49
N LYS A 33 0.22 -2.15 6.23
CA LYS A 33 0.37 -3.50 5.66
C LYS A 33 -0.67 -3.77 4.58
N TYR A 34 -1.91 -3.34 4.81
CA TYR A 34 -2.96 -3.49 3.81
C TYR A 34 -2.68 -2.65 2.56
N LEU A 35 -2.25 -1.40 2.76
CA LEU A 35 -1.90 -0.53 1.65
C LEU A 35 -0.73 -1.10 0.85
N LEU A 36 0.29 -1.61 1.53
CA LEU A 36 1.45 -2.21 0.89
C LEU A 36 1.05 -3.46 0.09
N ALA A 37 0.14 -4.27 0.61
CA ALA A 37 -0.35 -5.45 -0.11
C ALA A 37 -1.09 -5.04 -1.39
N LEU A 38 -1.94 -4.02 -1.31
CA LEU A 38 -2.66 -3.51 -2.47
C LEU A 38 -1.68 -2.92 -3.50
N ALA A 39 -0.69 -2.17 -3.03
CA ALA A 39 0.33 -1.59 -3.91
C ALA A 39 1.17 -2.67 -4.57
N SER A 40 1.54 -3.71 -3.83
CA SER A 40 2.30 -4.83 -4.37
C SER A 40 1.55 -5.54 -5.48
N ALA A 41 0.26 -5.79 -5.29
CA ALA A 41 -0.57 -6.41 -6.32
C ALA A 41 -0.60 -5.53 -7.58
N ARG A 42 -0.72 -4.22 -7.41
CA ARG A 42 -0.77 -3.29 -8.53
C ARG A 42 0.56 -3.20 -9.29
N LEU A 43 1.68 -3.28 -8.55
CA LEU A 43 3.02 -3.18 -9.15
C LEU A 43 3.47 -4.49 -9.80
N LEU A 44 3.11 -5.63 -9.20
CA LEU A 44 3.56 -6.93 -9.68
C LEU A 44 2.68 -7.47 -10.80
N THR A 45 1.41 -7.08 -10.82
CA THR A 45 0.46 -7.62 -11.80
C THR A 45 -0.48 -6.51 -12.23
N ARG A 46 -0.54 -6.25 -13.53
CA ARG A 46 -1.43 -5.21 -14.04
C ARG A 46 -2.88 -5.61 -13.84
N ASP A 47 -3.67 -4.66 -13.34
CA ASP A 47 -5.13 -4.77 -13.23
C ASP A 47 -5.62 -6.01 -12.49
N VAL A 48 -4.74 -6.62 -11.70
CA VAL A 48 -5.15 -7.77 -10.92
C VAL A 48 -5.76 -7.30 -9.62
N TRP A 49 -6.95 -7.79 -9.39
CA TRP A 49 -7.65 -7.63 -8.14
C TRP A 49 -7.08 -8.58 -7.11
N ILE A 50 -6.87 -8.11 -5.90
CA ILE A 50 -6.41 -8.97 -4.81
C ILE A 50 -7.61 -9.31 -3.92
N ALA A 51 -7.79 -10.60 -3.63
CA ALA A 51 -8.83 -11.04 -2.72
C ALA A 51 -8.48 -10.59 -1.29
N LYS A 52 -9.49 -10.19 -0.53
CA LYS A 52 -9.26 -9.76 0.85
C LYS A 52 -8.57 -10.84 1.68
N THR A 53 -8.84 -12.11 1.41
CA THR A 53 -8.21 -13.23 2.10
C THR A 53 -6.74 -13.42 1.72
N ASP A 54 -6.31 -12.87 0.58
CA ASP A 54 -4.90 -12.85 0.20
C ASP A 54 -4.14 -11.70 0.85
N ILE A 55 -4.84 -10.69 1.32
CA ILE A 55 -4.23 -9.63 2.12
C ILE A 55 -3.94 -10.15 3.52
N GLU A 56 -4.92 -10.80 4.13
CA GLU A 56 -4.80 -11.33 5.48
C GLU A 56 -5.84 -12.44 5.66
N ALA A 57 -5.46 -13.51 6.36
CA ALA A 57 -6.39 -14.56 6.74
C ALA A 57 -7.33 -14.06 7.83
N GLY A 58 -8.49 -14.69 7.97
CA GLY A 58 -9.47 -14.34 8.99
C GLY A 58 -10.66 -13.62 8.42
N GLU A 59 -11.35 -12.83 9.26
CA GLU A 59 -12.62 -12.22 8.89
C GLU A 59 -12.67 -10.71 9.08
N ASN A 60 -11.54 -10.08 9.43
CA ASN A 60 -11.51 -8.66 9.80
C ASN A 60 -11.03 -7.74 8.67
N GLN A 61 -10.88 -8.26 7.46
CA GLN A 61 -10.30 -7.47 6.36
C GLN A 61 -11.15 -6.24 6.03
N ILE A 62 -12.46 -6.36 6.02
CA ILE A 62 -13.35 -5.23 5.69
C ILE A 62 -13.16 -4.10 6.70
N LYS A 63 -13.02 -4.45 7.98
CA LYS A 63 -12.78 -3.47 9.04
C LYS A 63 -11.48 -2.70 8.80
N TYR A 64 -10.40 -3.40 8.48
CA TYR A 64 -9.10 -2.78 8.26
C TYR A 64 -9.04 -1.99 6.96
N LEU A 65 -9.73 -2.45 5.92
CA LEU A 65 -9.86 -1.68 4.68
C LEU A 65 -10.62 -0.38 4.90
N TYR A 66 -11.67 -0.43 5.71
CA TYR A 66 -12.42 0.76 6.07
C TYR A 66 -11.53 1.75 6.85
N GLN A 67 -10.78 1.26 7.81
CA GLN A 67 -9.85 2.10 8.57
C GLN A 67 -8.79 2.72 7.68
N LEU A 68 -8.24 1.96 6.74
CA LEU A 68 -7.27 2.47 5.79
C LEU A 68 -7.84 3.60 4.96
N ARG A 69 -9.06 3.44 4.45
CA ARG A 69 -9.72 4.50 3.68
C ARG A 69 -9.89 5.77 4.49
N ARG A 70 -10.27 5.63 5.77
CA ARG A 70 -10.44 6.78 6.64
C ARG A 70 -9.11 7.50 6.90
N GLU A 71 -8.05 6.75 7.13
CA GLU A 71 -6.73 7.34 7.38
C GLU A 71 -6.21 8.05 6.13
N LEU A 72 -6.42 7.49 4.95
CA LEU A 72 -6.03 8.15 3.70
C LEU A 72 -6.83 9.43 3.46
N ALA A 73 -8.11 9.43 3.82
CA ALA A 73 -8.96 10.60 3.66
C ALA A 73 -8.54 11.77 4.56
N GLN A 74 -7.88 11.50 5.68
CA GLN A 74 -7.42 12.55 6.59
C GLN A 74 -6.38 13.47 5.96
N GLY A 75 -5.74 13.03 4.88
CA GLY A 75 -4.80 13.86 4.15
C GLY A 75 -5.45 14.88 3.22
N GLY A 76 -6.75 15.00 3.24
CA GLY A 76 -7.46 15.94 2.39
C GLY A 76 -7.71 15.44 0.98
N ASN A 77 -7.41 14.18 0.69
CA ASN A 77 -7.68 13.57 -0.60
C ASN A 77 -9.09 12.98 -0.58
N ASN A 78 -9.96 13.51 -1.41
CA ASN A 78 -11.34 13.06 -1.51
C ASN A 78 -11.53 11.93 -2.53
N ASN A 79 -10.47 11.55 -3.24
CA ASN A 79 -10.54 10.46 -4.20
C ASN A 79 -10.49 9.12 -3.50
N ASP A 80 -11.34 8.21 -3.92
CA ASP A 80 -11.30 6.86 -3.40
C ASP A 80 -10.17 6.10 -4.11
N LEU A 81 -9.10 5.83 -3.38
CA LEU A 81 -7.93 5.17 -3.93
C LEU A 81 -8.07 3.65 -3.96
N ILE A 82 -9.09 3.11 -3.31
CA ILE A 82 -9.30 1.67 -3.21
C ILE A 82 -10.61 1.31 -3.87
N GLU A 83 -10.53 0.45 -4.87
CA GLU A 83 -11.67 0.00 -5.63
C GLU A 83 -12.09 -1.39 -5.17
N ASN A 84 -13.41 -1.63 -5.10
CA ASN A 84 -14.01 -2.87 -4.63
C ASN A 84 -14.89 -3.42 -5.76
N ASP A 85 -14.73 -4.69 -6.12
CA ASP A 85 -15.53 -5.31 -7.18
C ASP A 85 -16.88 -5.83 -6.69
N GLY A 86 -17.16 -5.72 -5.40
CA GLY A 86 -18.41 -6.25 -4.83
C GLY A 86 -18.34 -7.72 -4.46
N ASN A 87 -17.25 -8.42 -4.78
CA ASN A 87 -17.10 -9.85 -4.55
C ASN A 87 -15.91 -10.18 -3.64
N GLY A 88 -15.47 -9.20 -2.85
CA GLY A 88 -14.38 -9.42 -1.92
C GLY A 88 -12.99 -9.24 -2.53
N HIS A 89 -12.91 -8.60 -3.68
CA HIS A 89 -11.63 -8.26 -4.32
C HIS A 89 -11.44 -6.75 -4.33
N TYR A 90 -10.19 -6.33 -4.16
CA TYR A 90 -9.83 -4.92 -4.02
C TYR A 90 -8.60 -4.61 -4.86
N ARG A 91 -8.48 -3.36 -5.28
CA ARG A 91 -7.26 -2.87 -5.96
C ARG A 91 -7.10 -1.37 -5.74
N LEU A 92 -5.86 -0.90 -5.90
CA LEU A 92 -5.63 0.54 -5.93
C LEU A 92 -6.07 1.10 -7.28
N THR A 93 -6.66 2.28 -7.27
CA THR A 93 -7.06 2.97 -8.49
C THR A 93 -5.88 3.68 -9.15
N LEU A 94 -4.76 3.85 -8.41
CA LEU A 94 -3.57 4.51 -8.93
C LEU A 94 -2.86 3.63 -9.96
N PRO A 95 -2.34 4.23 -11.04
CA PRO A 95 -1.51 3.47 -11.98
C PRO A 95 -0.18 3.11 -11.32
N PRO A 96 0.51 2.05 -11.80
CA PRO A 96 1.79 1.66 -11.20
C PRO A 96 2.82 2.77 -11.15
N GLN A 97 2.84 3.66 -12.14
CA GLN A 97 3.78 4.77 -12.21
C GLN A 97 3.62 5.78 -11.08
N ALA A 98 2.44 5.82 -10.47
CA ALA A 98 2.14 6.75 -9.38
C ALA A 98 2.45 6.17 -8.01
N ILE A 99 2.94 4.93 -7.95
CA ILE A 99 3.25 4.25 -6.68
C ILE A 99 4.77 4.18 -6.52
N ARG A 100 5.25 4.72 -5.40
CA ARG A 100 6.68 4.70 -5.05
C ARG A 100 6.84 4.10 -3.67
N PHE A 101 8.02 3.56 -3.39
CA PHE A 101 8.30 2.95 -2.09
C PHE A 101 9.79 3.04 -1.80
N ASP A 102 10.12 3.06 -0.51
CA ASP A 102 11.51 3.05 -0.04
C ASP A 102 11.88 1.63 0.34
N LEU A 103 12.49 0.91 -0.60
CA LEU A 103 12.80 -0.50 -0.43
C LEU A 103 13.73 -0.75 0.77
N SER A 104 14.72 0.14 0.99
CA SER A 104 15.64 -0.04 2.09
C SER A 104 14.93 0.02 3.44
N HIS A 105 14.01 0.96 3.64
CA HIS A 105 13.23 1.04 4.87
C HIS A 105 12.34 -0.19 5.06
N LEU A 106 11.72 -0.64 3.98
CA LEU A 106 10.78 -1.76 4.07
C LEU A 106 11.50 -3.08 4.34
N LEU A 107 12.67 -3.29 3.74
CA LEU A 107 13.48 -4.50 3.97
C LEU A 107 14.03 -4.57 5.38
N GLU A 108 14.25 -3.43 6.02
CA GLU A 108 14.78 -3.37 7.38
C GLU A 108 13.70 -3.28 8.45
N HIS A 109 12.44 -3.26 8.04
CA HIS A 109 11.34 -3.13 8.99
C HIS A 109 11.24 -4.38 9.89
N PRO A 110 10.96 -4.22 11.19
CA PRO A 110 10.86 -5.38 12.11
C PRO A 110 9.66 -6.28 11.82
N ASP A 111 8.62 -5.79 11.15
CA ASP A 111 7.45 -6.60 10.83
C ASP A 111 7.75 -7.55 9.67
N TRP A 112 7.51 -8.85 9.90
CA TRP A 112 7.83 -9.89 8.91
C TRP A 112 7.02 -9.74 7.62
N ASP A 113 5.74 -9.37 7.72
CA ASP A 113 4.88 -9.23 6.54
C ASP A 113 5.37 -8.11 5.64
N ILE A 114 5.81 -7.00 6.24
CA ILE A 114 6.35 -5.87 5.47
C ILE A 114 7.64 -6.29 4.77
N ARG A 115 8.54 -6.98 5.47
CA ARG A 115 9.79 -7.46 4.86
C ARG A 115 9.51 -8.43 3.71
N SER A 116 8.56 -9.34 3.89
CA SER A 116 8.21 -10.31 2.84
C SER A 116 7.70 -9.63 1.59
N LEU A 117 6.82 -8.64 1.74
CA LEU A 117 6.32 -7.89 0.60
C LEU A 117 7.43 -7.08 -0.06
N ALA A 118 8.34 -6.51 0.73
CA ALA A 118 9.47 -5.76 0.20
C ALA A 118 10.40 -6.66 -0.61
N GLU A 119 10.65 -7.88 -0.15
CA GLU A 119 11.46 -8.85 -0.90
C GLU A 119 10.84 -9.15 -2.26
N ARG A 120 9.53 -9.27 -2.33
CA ARG A 120 8.82 -9.50 -3.58
C ARG A 120 8.87 -8.29 -4.52
N LEU A 121 9.01 -7.09 -3.97
CA LEU A 121 9.10 -5.86 -4.75
C LEU A 121 10.53 -5.57 -5.24
N THR A 122 11.52 -6.27 -4.74
CA THR A 122 12.92 -6.06 -5.13
C THR A 122 13.13 -6.13 -6.64
N PRO A 123 12.60 -7.14 -7.36
CA PRO A 123 12.77 -7.18 -8.82
C PRO A 123 12.11 -5.99 -9.53
N VAL A 124 11.00 -5.49 -9.01
CA VAL A 124 10.32 -4.32 -9.59
C VAL A 124 11.19 -3.09 -9.47
N ALA A 125 11.78 -2.87 -8.29
CA ALA A 125 12.68 -1.74 -8.08
C ALA A 125 13.91 -1.83 -8.98
N SER A 126 14.51 -3.03 -9.09
CA SER A 126 15.66 -3.26 -9.96
C SER A 126 15.30 -3.05 -11.44
N GLY A 127 14.14 -3.56 -11.84
CA GLY A 127 13.66 -3.41 -13.20
C GLY A 127 13.42 -1.95 -13.55
N ALA A 128 12.84 -1.19 -12.65
CA ALA A 128 12.62 0.22 -12.85
C ALA A 128 13.96 0.97 -13.01
N THR A 129 14.98 0.54 -12.29
CA THR A 129 16.30 1.14 -12.37
C THR A 129 16.99 0.75 -13.67
N ALA A 130 16.82 -0.47 -14.11
CA ALA A 130 17.46 -0.98 -15.31
C ALA A 130 16.83 -0.42 -16.59
N ALA A 131 15.59 -0.04 -16.50
CA ALA A 131 14.91 0.52 -17.67
C ALA A 131 15.34 1.95 -17.92
#